data_548473a14a7c8835bbb7564b90d2058f
#
_entry.id   548473a14a7c8835bbb7564b90d2058f
#
_cell.length_a   1.000
_cell.length_b   1.000
_cell.length_c   1.000
_cell.angle_alpha   90.00
_cell.angle_beta   90.00
_cell.angle_gamma   90.00
#
_symmetry.space_group_name_H-M   'P 1'
#
loop_
_entity.id
_entity.type
_entity.pdbx_description
1 polymer ?
#
loop_
_entity_poly.entity_id
_entity_poly.type
_entity_poly.pdbx_seq_one_letter_code
_entity_poly.pdbx_strand_id
1 'polypeptide(L)'
;ATAVYGVRGANGVILITTKRGQLGKPKVTLRSEYAVLTGLRYPEYINAAEYAGLMNEARDNAGVANMAYTDEEIELFRNGSSPYLYPNVNWVDEVLKKNTTQSITNLNITGGTEVVRYFVNVGYTTQSGLYRDNGDNAYSTNSRVNRYNYRSRVDVNLTKDLSVELGAVSYTHLRAPETRR
;
A
#
# COMPACT_ATOMS: atom_id res chain seq x y z
N ALA A 1 -26.02 -12.97 -20.16
CA ALA A 1 -25.60 -13.02 -18.74
C ALA A 1 -26.78 -13.33 -17.81
N THR A 2 -27.91 -12.63 -17.94
CA THR A 2 -29.11 -12.80 -17.08
C THR A 2 -29.73 -14.19 -17.17
N ALA A 3 -29.68 -14.87 -18.34
CA ALA A 3 -30.18 -16.22 -18.51
C ALA A 3 -29.48 -17.29 -17.66
N VAL A 4 -28.16 -17.05 -17.34
CA VAL A 4 -27.35 -17.99 -16.56
C VAL A 4 -27.22 -17.56 -15.10
N TYR A 5 -27.19 -16.27 -14.83
CA TYR A 5 -26.90 -15.71 -13.48
C TYR A 5 -28.12 -15.06 -12.81
N GLY A 6 -29.27 -15.11 -13.47
CA GLY A 6 -30.53 -14.56 -12.97
C GLY A 6 -30.52 -13.03 -12.81
N VAL A 7 -31.41 -12.52 -11.98
CA VAL A 7 -31.60 -11.08 -11.75
C VAL A 7 -30.35 -10.41 -11.20
N ARG A 8 -29.49 -11.13 -10.47
CA ARG A 8 -28.21 -10.63 -9.95
C ARG A 8 -27.21 -10.25 -11.04
N GLY A 9 -27.39 -10.80 -12.26
CA GLY A 9 -26.57 -10.47 -13.43
C GLY A 9 -27.05 -9.26 -14.23
N ALA A 10 -28.10 -8.56 -13.81
CA ALA A 10 -28.72 -7.47 -14.56
C ALA A 10 -27.75 -6.29 -14.81
N ASN A 11 -26.84 -6.02 -13.85
CA ASN A 11 -25.83 -4.96 -13.93
C ASN A 11 -24.50 -5.42 -14.54
N GLY A 12 -24.45 -6.63 -15.11
CA GLY A 12 -23.25 -7.25 -15.67
C GLY A 12 -22.65 -8.32 -14.76
N VAL A 13 -21.84 -9.19 -15.36
CA VAL A 13 -21.15 -10.28 -14.66
C VAL A 13 -19.69 -10.27 -15.04
N ILE A 14 -18.81 -10.31 -14.03
CA ILE A 14 -17.37 -10.49 -14.21
C ILE A 14 -17.04 -11.95 -13.95
N LEU A 15 -16.71 -12.70 -15.01
CA LEU A 15 -16.29 -14.09 -14.90
C LEU A 15 -14.77 -14.18 -14.80
N ILE A 16 -14.27 -14.66 -13.65
CA ILE A 16 -12.83 -14.85 -13.43
C ILE A 16 -12.49 -16.32 -13.58
N THR A 17 -11.80 -16.67 -14.67
CA THR A 17 -11.26 -18.02 -14.88
C THR A 17 -9.81 -18.06 -14.44
N THR A 18 -9.50 -18.91 -13.45
CA THR A 18 -8.13 -19.06 -12.96
C THR A 18 -7.30 -19.95 -13.86
N LYS A 19 -5.97 -19.74 -13.83
CA LYS A 19 -5.03 -20.59 -14.60
C LYS A 19 -5.10 -22.03 -14.13
N ARG A 20 -5.04 -22.95 -15.08
CA ARG A 20 -5.00 -24.39 -14.87
C ARG A 20 -3.66 -24.96 -15.31
N GLY A 21 -3.37 -26.18 -14.89
CA GLY A 21 -2.24 -26.97 -15.40
C GLY A 21 -2.36 -27.19 -16.91
N GLN A 22 -1.25 -27.18 -17.61
CA GLN A 22 -1.18 -27.40 -19.05
C GLN A 22 -0.46 -28.72 -19.33
N LEU A 23 -0.84 -29.37 -20.43
CA LEU A 23 -0.12 -30.55 -20.92
C LEU A 23 1.29 -30.15 -21.33
N GLY A 24 2.26 -30.98 -20.98
CA GLY A 24 3.64 -30.81 -21.37
C GLY A 24 4.63 -30.87 -20.20
N LYS A 25 5.88 -30.65 -20.54
CA LYS A 25 6.99 -30.62 -19.54
C LYS A 25 6.76 -29.53 -18.50
N PRO A 26 7.24 -29.72 -17.27
CA PRO A 26 7.18 -28.68 -16.23
C PRO A 26 7.77 -27.37 -16.70
N LYS A 27 7.00 -26.30 -16.63
CA LYS A 27 7.44 -24.93 -16.92
C LYS A 27 7.44 -24.14 -15.62
N VAL A 28 8.64 -23.65 -15.27
CA VAL A 28 8.84 -22.76 -14.11
C VAL A 28 9.00 -21.34 -14.61
N THR A 29 8.25 -20.42 -14.05
CA THR A 29 8.33 -19.00 -14.37
C THR A 29 8.48 -18.20 -13.10
N LEU A 30 9.59 -17.50 -12.95
CA LEU A 30 9.83 -16.54 -11.87
C LEU A 30 9.66 -15.12 -12.44
N ARG A 31 8.85 -14.33 -11.79
CA ARG A 31 8.67 -12.90 -12.09
C ARG A 31 8.94 -12.11 -10.83
N SER A 32 9.89 -11.19 -10.89
CA SER A 32 10.19 -10.27 -9.80
C SER A 32 10.07 -8.84 -10.31
N GLU A 33 9.35 -8.02 -9.56
CA GLU A 33 9.09 -6.62 -9.88
C GLU A 33 9.50 -5.77 -8.68
N TYR A 34 10.13 -4.64 -8.97
CA TYR A 34 10.46 -3.64 -7.98
C TYR A 34 9.87 -2.31 -8.43
N ALA A 35 9.16 -1.65 -7.54
CA ALA A 35 8.53 -0.38 -7.79
C ALA A 35 8.91 0.65 -6.73
N VAL A 36 9.12 1.88 -7.19
CA VAL A 36 9.20 3.05 -6.33
C VAL A 36 7.83 3.73 -6.37
N LEU A 37 7.23 3.91 -5.23
CA LEU A 37 5.92 4.53 -5.07
C LEU A 37 6.10 5.95 -4.54
N THR A 38 5.46 6.90 -5.18
CA THR A 38 5.47 8.31 -4.80
C THR A 38 4.04 8.75 -4.53
N GLY A 39 3.83 9.55 -3.49
CA GLY A 39 2.53 10.17 -3.25
C GLY A 39 2.17 11.12 -4.39
N LEU A 40 0.97 10.96 -4.95
CA LEU A 40 0.51 11.79 -6.08
C LEU A 40 0.27 13.24 -5.66
N ARG A 41 -0.24 13.44 -4.45
CA ARG A 41 -0.56 14.75 -3.92
C ARG A 41 -0.58 14.71 -2.40
N TYR A 42 0.06 15.66 -1.77
CA TYR A 42 -0.05 15.95 -0.35
C TYR A 42 -0.79 17.27 -0.17
N PRO A 43 -1.52 17.47 0.94
CA PRO A 43 -2.04 18.78 1.30
C PRO A 43 -0.88 19.77 1.44
N GLU A 44 -1.05 20.94 0.86
CA GLU A 44 -0.15 22.08 1.07
C GLU A 44 -0.67 22.84 2.29
N TYR A 45 0.17 22.95 3.30
CA TYR A 45 -0.13 23.73 4.50
C TYR A 45 0.62 25.04 4.46
N ILE A 46 -0.04 26.08 4.92
CA ILE A 46 0.58 27.39 5.14
C ILE A 46 1.65 27.26 6.23
N ASN A 47 2.68 28.07 6.15
CA ASN A 47 3.73 28.13 7.15
C ASN A 47 3.26 28.90 8.40
N ALA A 48 4.07 28.83 9.50
CA ALA A 48 3.69 29.44 10.77
C ALA A 48 3.54 30.97 10.69
N ALA A 49 4.37 31.64 9.92
CA ALA A 49 4.29 33.08 9.73
C ALA A 49 3.02 33.50 8.97
N GLU A 50 2.67 32.78 7.92
CA GLU A 50 1.43 32.98 7.18
C GLU A 50 0.20 32.70 8.06
N TYR A 51 0.22 31.63 8.84
CA TYR A 51 -0.83 31.31 9.79
C TYR A 51 -1.04 32.45 10.81
N ALA A 52 0.05 32.95 11.39
CA ALA A 52 0.00 34.05 12.37
C ALA A 52 -0.58 35.32 11.79
N GLY A 53 -0.20 35.65 10.54
CA GLY A 53 -0.77 36.81 9.81
C GLY A 53 -2.26 36.66 9.54
N LEU A 54 -2.68 35.50 9.03
CA LEU A 54 -4.10 35.21 8.76
C LEU A 54 -4.95 35.18 10.05
N MET A 55 -4.38 34.73 11.17
CA MET A 55 -5.05 34.74 12.45
C MET A 55 -5.28 36.18 12.92
N ASN A 56 -4.31 37.09 12.76
CA ASN A 56 -4.47 38.51 13.07
C ASN A 56 -5.56 39.16 12.19
N GLU A 57 -5.51 38.88 10.89
CA GLU A 57 -6.54 39.36 9.95
C GLU A 57 -7.95 38.88 10.31
N ALA A 58 -8.08 37.60 10.69
CA ALA A 58 -9.36 37.03 11.11
C ALA A 58 -9.89 37.70 12.39
N ARG A 59 -9.01 38.06 13.34
CA ARG A 59 -9.40 38.76 14.56
C ARG A 59 -9.80 40.23 14.29
N ASP A 60 -9.07 40.92 13.41
CA ASP A 60 -9.40 42.26 12.99
C ASP A 60 -10.80 42.31 12.32
N ASN A 61 -11.04 41.38 11.40
CA ASN A 61 -12.34 41.23 10.74
C ASN A 61 -13.49 40.89 11.71
N ALA A 62 -13.18 40.23 12.82
CA ALA A 62 -14.15 39.95 13.87
C ALA A 62 -14.32 41.09 14.90
N GLY A 63 -13.61 42.21 14.72
CA GLY A 63 -13.66 43.39 15.63
C GLY A 63 -13.01 43.14 16.99
N VAL A 64 -12.07 42.18 17.07
CA VAL A 64 -11.34 41.88 18.31
C VAL A 64 -10.11 42.77 18.41
N ALA A 65 -10.09 43.65 19.40
CA ALA A 65 -9.08 44.72 19.53
C ALA A 65 -7.64 44.25 19.74
N ASN A 66 -7.41 42.99 20.19
CA ASN A 66 -6.06 42.49 20.45
C ASN A 66 -5.62 41.57 19.33
N MET A 67 -4.45 41.80 18.76
CA MET A 67 -3.80 40.87 17.84
C MET A 67 -3.45 39.54 18.57
N ALA A 68 -3.47 38.43 17.83
CA ALA A 68 -3.06 37.13 18.38
C ALA A 68 -1.54 37.03 18.42
N TYR A 69 -0.86 37.63 17.45
CA TYR A 69 0.60 37.63 17.29
C TYR A 69 1.08 39.03 17.01
N THR A 70 2.21 39.40 17.58
CA THR A 70 2.87 40.68 17.29
C THR A 70 3.66 40.59 15.97
N ASP A 71 3.97 41.73 15.35
CA ASP A 71 4.79 41.77 14.13
C ASP A 71 6.17 41.18 14.36
N GLU A 72 6.75 41.36 15.57
CA GLU A 72 8.02 40.78 15.96
C GLU A 72 7.97 39.25 16.02
N GLU A 73 6.90 38.67 16.56
CA GLU A 73 6.69 37.22 16.60
C GLU A 73 6.52 36.65 15.19
N ILE A 74 5.81 37.33 14.32
CA ILE A 74 5.64 36.91 12.91
C ILE A 74 7.01 36.91 12.20
N GLU A 75 7.86 37.91 12.44
CA GLU A 75 9.20 37.92 11.89
C GLU A 75 10.11 36.82 12.48
N LEU A 76 9.95 36.48 13.77
CA LEU A 76 10.67 35.35 14.39
C LEU A 76 10.27 34.00 13.77
N PHE A 77 8.99 33.79 13.42
CA PHE A 77 8.55 32.64 12.64
C PHE A 77 9.13 32.63 11.21
N ARG A 78 9.23 33.81 10.59
CA ARG A 78 9.69 33.94 9.18
C ARG A 78 11.18 33.70 9.05
N ASN A 79 11.97 34.30 9.93
CA ASN A 79 13.44 34.26 9.86
C ASN A 79 14.06 33.04 10.56
N GLY A 80 13.27 32.30 11.38
CA GLY A 80 13.73 31.09 12.07
C GLY A 80 14.83 31.32 13.12
N SER A 81 15.01 32.57 13.60
CA SER A 81 16.09 32.90 14.54
C SER A 81 15.88 32.25 15.93
N SER A 82 14.68 31.85 16.25
CA SER A 82 14.34 31.18 17.52
C SER A 82 13.48 29.91 17.29
N PRO A 83 14.06 28.84 16.72
CA PRO A 83 13.28 27.69 16.24
C PRO A 83 12.60 26.88 17.35
N TYR A 84 13.04 27.03 18.61
CA TYR A 84 12.41 26.35 19.76
C TYR A 84 11.18 27.08 20.29
N LEU A 85 11.17 28.41 20.25
CA LEU A 85 10.07 29.25 20.72
C LEU A 85 9.07 29.57 19.62
N TYR A 86 9.57 29.77 18.40
CA TYR A 86 8.80 30.13 17.20
C TYR A 86 9.09 29.15 16.05
N PRO A 87 8.65 27.87 16.20
CA PRO A 87 8.93 26.84 15.20
C PRO A 87 8.13 27.07 13.92
N ASN A 88 8.82 26.95 12.79
CA ASN A 88 8.20 26.99 11.46
C ASN A 88 8.48 25.67 10.74
N VAL A 89 7.74 24.63 11.09
CA VAL A 89 7.98 23.25 10.67
C VAL A 89 6.92 22.81 9.67
N ASN A 90 7.35 22.30 8.51
CA ASN A 90 6.47 21.57 7.60
C ASN A 90 6.36 20.10 8.08
N TRP A 91 5.32 19.80 8.82
CA TRP A 91 5.09 18.47 9.36
C TRP A 91 4.92 17.37 8.31
N VAL A 92 4.48 17.71 7.10
CA VAL A 92 4.39 16.74 5.99
C VAL A 92 5.80 16.28 5.61
N ASP A 93 6.73 17.22 5.44
CA ASP A 93 8.11 16.90 5.07
C ASP A 93 8.88 16.23 6.21
N GLU A 94 8.54 16.56 7.47
CA GLU A 94 9.17 15.93 8.63
C GLU A 94 8.69 14.48 8.85
N VAL A 95 7.39 14.24 8.70
CA VAL A 95 6.77 12.94 9.03
C VAL A 95 6.78 11.98 7.84
N LEU A 96 6.70 12.49 6.61
CA LEU A 96 6.54 11.66 5.43
C LEU A 96 7.81 11.60 4.57
N LYS A 97 8.05 10.43 4.00
CA LYS A 97 9.03 10.21 2.93
C LYS A 97 8.41 10.59 1.59
N LYS A 98 9.20 11.16 0.70
CA LYS A 98 8.74 11.44 -0.66
C LYS A 98 8.44 10.16 -1.44
N ASN A 99 9.22 9.10 -1.17
CA ASN A 99 9.12 7.83 -1.89
C ASN A 99 9.13 6.66 -0.92
N THR A 100 8.48 5.58 -1.34
CA THR A 100 8.58 4.27 -0.71
C THR A 100 8.79 3.18 -1.76
N THR A 101 9.02 1.95 -1.32
CA THR A 101 9.35 0.84 -2.22
C THR A 101 8.37 -0.31 -2.05
N GLN A 102 8.12 -0.97 -3.17
CA GLN A 102 7.36 -2.21 -3.23
C GLN A 102 8.15 -3.24 -4.01
N SER A 103 8.17 -4.48 -3.53
CA SER A 103 8.69 -5.62 -4.27
C SER A 103 7.63 -6.70 -4.37
N ILE A 104 7.45 -7.26 -5.57
CA ILE A 104 6.50 -8.33 -5.86
C ILE A 104 7.27 -9.44 -6.53
N THR A 105 7.26 -10.64 -5.93
CA THR A 105 7.87 -11.83 -6.51
C THR A 105 6.84 -12.92 -6.64
N ASN A 106 6.71 -13.49 -7.83
CA ASN A 106 5.79 -14.57 -8.16
C ASN A 106 6.53 -15.74 -8.81
N LEU A 107 6.38 -16.91 -8.24
CA LEU A 107 6.84 -18.17 -8.81
C LEU A 107 5.62 -18.96 -9.31
N ASN A 108 5.62 -19.32 -10.57
CA ASN A 108 4.59 -20.18 -11.16
C ASN A 108 5.22 -21.45 -11.68
N ILE A 109 4.61 -22.58 -11.36
CA ILE A 109 5.00 -23.89 -11.87
C ILE A 109 3.75 -24.50 -12.51
N THR A 110 3.84 -24.87 -13.76
CA THR A 110 2.75 -25.53 -14.49
C THR A 110 3.29 -26.67 -15.32
N GLY A 111 2.50 -27.73 -15.43
CA GLY A 111 2.88 -28.89 -16.23
C GLY A 111 1.79 -29.95 -16.15
N GLY A 112 2.03 -31.06 -16.82
CA GLY A 112 1.14 -32.20 -16.71
C GLY A 112 1.21 -33.17 -17.87
N THR A 113 0.58 -34.30 -17.62
CA THR A 113 0.32 -35.38 -18.58
C THR A 113 -1.18 -35.43 -18.92
N GLU A 114 -1.61 -36.36 -19.73
CA GLU A 114 -3.04 -36.60 -19.98
C GLU A 114 -3.80 -37.02 -18.72
N VAL A 115 -3.10 -37.66 -17.77
CA VAL A 115 -3.67 -38.14 -16.51
C VAL A 115 -3.66 -37.07 -15.43
N VAL A 116 -2.57 -36.31 -15.28
CA VAL A 116 -2.42 -35.33 -14.20
C VAL A 116 -1.94 -34.00 -14.75
N ARG A 117 -2.62 -32.92 -14.43
CA ARG A 117 -2.19 -31.54 -14.71
C ARG A 117 -2.13 -30.76 -13.41
N TYR A 118 -1.12 -29.93 -13.29
CA TYR A 118 -0.93 -29.14 -12.09
C TYR A 118 -0.53 -27.70 -12.41
N PHE A 119 -0.97 -26.82 -11.54
CA PHE A 119 -0.56 -25.43 -11.48
C PHE A 119 -0.29 -25.04 -10.03
N VAL A 120 0.88 -24.48 -9.78
CA VAL A 120 1.26 -23.95 -8.46
C VAL A 120 1.73 -22.51 -8.63
N ASN A 121 1.23 -21.63 -7.80
CA ASN A 121 1.68 -20.24 -7.71
C ASN A 121 2.06 -19.94 -6.27
N VAL A 122 3.23 -19.35 -6.09
CA VAL A 122 3.69 -18.78 -4.82
C VAL A 122 4.04 -17.32 -5.06
N GLY A 123 3.42 -16.43 -4.31
CA GLY A 123 3.65 -15.00 -4.41
C GLY A 123 4.08 -14.40 -3.08
N TYR A 124 5.00 -13.46 -3.15
CA TYR A 124 5.44 -12.64 -2.04
C TYR A 124 5.44 -11.19 -2.45
N THR A 125 4.79 -10.36 -1.65
CA THR A 125 4.78 -8.91 -1.84
C THR A 125 5.21 -8.26 -0.54
N THR A 126 6.17 -7.36 -0.62
CA THR A 126 6.53 -6.49 0.50
C THR A 126 6.41 -5.04 0.06
N GLN A 127 5.85 -4.22 0.92
CA GLN A 127 5.69 -2.78 0.70
C GLN A 127 5.98 -2.04 2.00
N SER A 128 6.85 -1.06 1.94
CA SER A 128 7.13 -0.16 3.05
C SER A 128 6.14 1.01 3.07
N GLY A 129 5.85 1.55 4.24
CA GLY A 129 5.05 2.75 4.41
C GLY A 129 5.82 4.03 4.06
N LEU A 130 5.10 5.15 4.06
CA LEU A 130 5.65 6.48 3.76
C LEU A 130 6.13 7.23 5.00
N TYR A 131 5.90 6.72 6.20
CA TYR A 131 6.36 7.41 7.41
C TYR A 131 7.88 7.35 7.58
N ARG A 132 8.46 8.47 7.98
CA ARG A 132 9.87 8.50 8.40
C ARG A 132 10.01 7.78 9.74
N ASP A 133 11.10 7.07 9.88
CA ASP A 133 11.49 6.43 11.12
C ASP A 133 12.81 7.08 11.56
N ASN A 134 12.74 7.90 12.58
CA ASN A 134 13.91 8.65 13.07
C ASN A 134 14.84 7.80 13.95
N GLY A 135 14.40 6.56 14.27
CA GLY A 135 15.26 5.64 15.03
C GLY A 135 15.30 5.85 16.54
N ASP A 136 14.63 6.87 17.05
CA ASP A 136 14.65 7.24 18.47
C ASP A 136 13.74 6.36 19.33
N ASN A 137 12.80 5.67 18.69
CA ASN A 137 11.84 4.80 19.36
C ASN A 137 12.29 3.34 19.34
N ALA A 138 11.90 2.58 20.36
CA ALA A 138 12.12 1.13 20.43
C ALA A 138 11.32 0.35 19.36
N TYR A 139 10.41 1.01 18.65
CA TYR A 139 9.61 0.46 17.56
C TYR A 139 9.70 1.36 16.32
N SER A 140 9.54 0.76 15.14
CA SER A 140 9.49 1.52 13.90
C SER A 140 8.13 2.20 13.74
N THR A 141 8.12 3.49 13.46
CA THR A 141 6.91 4.24 13.10
C THR A 141 6.46 3.98 11.66
N ASN A 142 7.34 3.38 10.84
CA ASN A 142 7.04 3.05 9.46
C ASN A 142 6.34 1.69 9.38
N SER A 143 5.13 1.65 8.86
CA SER A 143 4.41 0.41 8.64
C SER A 143 4.98 -0.36 7.45
N ARG A 144 5.09 -1.69 7.57
CA ARG A 144 5.45 -2.59 6.48
C ARG A 144 4.34 -3.60 6.28
N VAL A 145 3.98 -3.85 5.04
CA VAL A 145 3.03 -4.88 4.65
C VAL A 145 3.78 -6.00 3.96
N ASN A 146 3.73 -7.20 4.53
CA ASN A 146 4.22 -8.42 3.92
C ASN A 146 3.02 -9.30 3.60
N ARG A 147 2.90 -9.69 2.34
CA ARG A 147 1.80 -10.50 1.83
C ARG A 147 2.34 -11.75 1.19
N TYR A 148 1.85 -12.88 1.63
CA TYR A 148 2.14 -14.18 1.06
C TYR A 148 0.87 -14.73 0.43
N ASN A 149 0.98 -15.26 -0.75
CA ASN A 149 -0.11 -15.97 -1.40
C ASN A 149 0.41 -17.30 -1.95
N TYR A 150 -0.38 -18.32 -1.74
CA TYR A 150 -0.17 -19.64 -2.27
C TYR A 150 -1.44 -20.10 -2.97
N ARG A 151 -1.28 -20.66 -4.14
CA ARG A 151 -2.37 -21.32 -4.87
C ARG A 151 -1.83 -22.55 -5.54
N SER A 152 -2.50 -23.68 -5.34
CA SER A 152 -2.26 -24.89 -6.11
C SER A 152 -3.57 -25.42 -6.67
N ARG A 153 -3.47 -26.04 -7.82
CA ARG A 153 -4.55 -26.76 -8.46
C ARG A 153 -3.98 -27.99 -9.15
N VAL A 154 -4.59 -29.12 -8.90
CA VAL A 154 -4.26 -30.40 -9.51
C VAL A 154 -5.54 -31.00 -10.08
N ASP A 155 -5.54 -31.26 -11.36
CA ASP A 155 -6.61 -31.92 -12.09
C ASP A 155 -6.12 -33.33 -12.42
N VAL A 156 -6.84 -34.37 -12.00
CA VAL A 156 -6.50 -35.78 -12.19
C VAL A 156 -7.62 -36.48 -12.95
N ASN A 157 -7.33 -37.06 -14.08
CA ASN A 157 -8.24 -37.91 -14.85
C ASN A 157 -8.01 -39.38 -14.39
N LEU A 158 -8.88 -39.90 -13.52
CA LEU A 158 -8.78 -41.26 -13.00
C LEU A 158 -9.21 -42.29 -14.05
N THR A 159 -10.23 -41.98 -14.81
CA THR A 159 -10.75 -42.77 -15.94
C THR A 159 -11.16 -41.84 -17.07
N LYS A 160 -11.65 -42.39 -18.20
CA LYS A 160 -12.17 -41.56 -19.29
C LYS A 160 -13.38 -40.72 -18.89
N ASP A 161 -14.15 -41.21 -17.91
CA ASP A 161 -15.40 -40.61 -17.46
C ASP A 161 -15.33 -39.98 -16.06
N LEU A 162 -14.20 -40.17 -15.34
CA LEU A 162 -14.04 -39.67 -13.98
C LEU A 162 -12.79 -38.81 -13.87
N SER A 163 -12.99 -37.55 -13.52
CA SER A 163 -11.93 -36.61 -13.19
C SER A 163 -12.11 -36.02 -11.78
N VAL A 164 -11.01 -35.78 -11.11
CA VAL A 164 -10.96 -35.16 -9.77
C VAL A 164 -10.15 -33.87 -9.86
N GLU A 165 -10.69 -32.81 -9.31
CA GLU A 165 -10.05 -31.53 -9.19
C GLU A 165 -9.79 -31.19 -7.72
N LEU A 166 -8.53 -30.91 -7.39
CA LEU A 166 -8.09 -30.48 -6.06
C LEU A 166 -7.53 -29.07 -6.16
N GLY A 167 -8.08 -28.15 -5.37
CA GLY A 167 -7.61 -26.78 -5.30
C GLY A 167 -7.32 -26.37 -3.86
N ALA A 168 -6.16 -25.75 -3.62
CA ALA A 168 -5.81 -25.14 -2.36
C ALA A 168 -5.41 -23.66 -2.57
N VAL A 169 -5.91 -22.78 -1.73
CA VAL A 169 -5.59 -21.36 -1.73
C VAL A 169 -5.30 -20.94 -0.29
N SER A 170 -4.17 -20.29 -0.09
CA SER A 170 -3.83 -19.65 1.18
C SER A 170 -3.41 -18.21 0.91
N TYR A 171 -3.81 -17.32 1.80
CA TYR A 171 -3.54 -15.91 1.70
C TYR A 171 -3.29 -15.34 3.09
N THR A 172 -2.12 -14.77 3.30
CA THR A 172 -1.71 -14.22 4.58
C THR A 172 -1.23 -12.79 4.43
N HIS A 173 -1.69 -11.93 5.30
CA HIS A 173 -1.21 -10.56 5.49
C HIS A 173 -0.53 -10.45 6.84
N LEU A 174 0.70 -10.00 6.86
CA LEU A 174 1.35 -9.56 8.09
C LEU A 174 1.55 -8.04 8.00
N ARG A 175 0.82 -7.32 8.82
CA ARG A 175 1.02 -5.89 9.04
C ARG A 175 1.69 -5.76 10.40
N ALA A 176 3.00 -5.59 10.42
CA ALA A 176 3.75 -5.45 11.64
C ALA A 176 4.36 -4.06 11.74
N PRO A 177 4.17 -3.32 12.85
CA PRO A 177 5.19 -2.42 13.33
C PRO A 177 6.39 -3.28 13.74
N GLU A 178 7.55 -3.08 13.14
CA GLU A 178 8.76 -3.78 13.55
C GLU A 178 9.18 -3.24 14.92
N THR A 179 9.05 -4.06 15.97
CA THR A 179 9.76 -3.81 17.23
C THR A 179 11.25 -4.04 16.98
N ARG A 180 12.05 -3.00 17.12
CA ARG A 180 13.51 -3.16 17.19
C ARG A 180 13.84 -3.88 18.50
N ARG A 181 14.45 -5.04 18.38
CA ARG A 181 15.09 -5.74 19.50
C ARG A 181 16.51 -5.24 19.64
#